data_59c2737bb76da4377292456ffdb62d9a
#
_entry.id   59c2737bb76da4377292456ffdb62d9a
#
_cell.length_a   1.000
_cell.length_b   1.000
_cell.length_c   1.000
_cell.angle_alpha   90.00
_cell.angle_beta   90.00
_cell.angle_gamma   90.00
#
_symmetry.space_group_name_H-M   'P 1'
#
loop_
_entity.id
_entity.type
_entity.pdbx_description
1 polymer ?
#
loop_
_entity_poly.entity_id
_entity_poly.type
_entity_poly.pdbx_seq_one_letter_code
_entity_poly.pdbx_strand_id
1 'polypeptide(L)'
;MGNLTYVFERVERKFLLTPSQYEGLMRVLPEYMQADQYGESTILSLYLDTADSLLIRRSLEKPVYKEKLRLRSYGVPGDGDNVFLEVKKKVQGVVYKRRICLPLARAMECLAQESIPAAGGQIGREIAYMLRRYRLRPAVLLAYDRTAYTELDPSPNQLRITIDRDIRSRQTDLDLRLGAAGESLLAPGMRLMEIKTAHAIPLWLCAALDQNEIRPTSFSKYGRVYEARMRAGQARAMRPAAVKGGVCDAVCHV
;
A
#
# COMPACT_ATOMS: atom_id res chain seq x y z
N MET A 1 -36.37 6.12 11.06
CA MET A 1 -35.38 5.79 12.11
C MET A 1 -34.02 5.80 11.43
N GLY A 2 -33.20 6.82 11.71
CA GLY A 2 -31.88 6.96 11.10
C GLY A 2 -30.93 5.88 11.64
N ASN A 3 -30.27 5.14 10.73
CA ASN A 3 -29.21 4.24 11.07
C ASN A 3 -28.04 5.03 11.68
N LEU A 4 -27.86 4.92 12.98
CA LEU A 4 -26.67 5.36 13.68
C LEU A 4 -25.48 4.57 13.12
N THR A 5 -24.64 5.23 12.33
CA THR A 5 -23.37 4.67 11.88
C THR A 5 -22.44 4.64 13.09
N TYR A 6 -22.29 3.48 13.70
CA TYR A 6 -21.31 3.30 14.77
C TYR A 6 -19.92 3.55 14.22
N VAL A 7 -19.19 4.49 14.79
CA VAL A 7 -17.77 4.68 14.55
C VAL A 7 -17.06 3.50 15.22
N PHE A 8 -16.68 2.49 14.44
CA PHE A 8 -15.91 1.37 14.97
C PHE A 8 -14.45 1.81 15.12
N GLU A 9 -13.99 1.87 16.34
CA GLU A 9 -12.57 2.00 16.63
C GLU A 9 -11.91 0.64 16.40
N ARG A 10 -11.36 0.41 15.22
CA ARG A 10 -10.66 -0.83 14.88
C ARG A 10 -9.19 -0.74 15.23
N VAL A 11 -8.71 -1.69 15.99
CA VAL A 11 -7.29 -1.90 16.22
C VAL A 11 -6.67 -2.50 14.95
N GLU A 12 -5.66 -1.82 14.39
CA GLU A 12 -4.87 -2.29 13.25
C GLU A 12 -3.42 -2.42 13.69
N ARG A 13 -2.85 -3.64 13.61
CA ARG A 13 -1.44 -3.91 13.89
C ARG A 13 -0.79 -4.57 12.69
N LYS A 14 0.48 -4.23 12.45
CA LYS A 14 1.26 -4.78 11.34
C LYS A 14 2.47 -5.51 11.88
N PHE A 15 2.84 -6.57 11.16
CA PHE A 15 3.95 -7.44 11.52
C PHE A 15 4.70 -7.81 10.24
N LEU A 16 6.02 -7.79 10.30
CA LEU A 16 6.85 -8.30 9.22
C LEU A 16 7.34 -9.68 9.64
N LEU A 17 7.00 -10.70 8.85
CA LEU A 17 7.27 -12.09 9.17
C LEU A 17 8.43 -12.62 8.33
N THR A 18 9.35 -13.31 8.97
CA THR A 18 10.31 -14.21 8.31
C THR A 18 9.59 -15.45 7.83
N PRO A 19 10.20 -16.26 6.93
CA PRO A 19 9.64 -17.55 6.53
C PRO A 19 9.32 -18.46 7.72
N SER A 20 10.22 -18.62 8.69
CA SER A 20 10.04 -19.45 9.87
C SER A 20 8.92 -18.95 10.79
N GLN A 21 8.81 -17.64 10.99
CA GLN A 21 7.72 -17.04 11.76
C GLN A 21 6.36 -17.26 11.09
N TYR A 22 6.32 -17.16 9.76
CA TYR A 22 5.11 -17.45 9.01
C TYR A 22 4.70 -18.92 9.13
N GLU A 23 5.63 -19.86 8.97
CA GLU A 23 5.38 -21.29 9.14
C GLU A 23 4.88 -21.62 10.55
N GLY A 24 5.51 -21.03 11.58
CA GLY A 24 5.08 -21.21 12.97
C GLY A 24 3.64 -20.70 13.20
N LEU A 25 3.30 -19.54 12.67
CA LEU A 25 1.95 -19.01 12.77
C LEU A 25 0.94 -19.89 12.02
N MET A 26 1.27 -20.41 10.84
CA MET A 26 0.38 -21.22 10.02
C MET A 26 0.08 -22.60 10.61
N ARG A 27 0.83 -23.06 11.61
CA ARG A 27 0.52 -24.30 12.34
C ARG A 27 -0.70 -24.13 13.26
N VAL A 28 -0.94 -22.93 13.76
CA VAL A 28 -2.00 -22.62 14.72
C VAL A 28 -3.20 -21.93 14.05
N LEU A 29 -2.94 -21.05 13.08
CA LEU A 29 -3.95 -20.20 12.47
C LEU A 29 -5.17 -20.97 11.92
N PRO A 30 -5.02 -22.14 11.25
CA PRO A 30 -6.15 -22.89 10.70
C PRO A 30 -7.12 -23.46 11.76
N GLU A 31 -6.75 -23.53 13.02
CA GLU A 31 -7.64 -23.96 14.12
C GLU A 31 -8.69 -22.89 14.44
N TYR A 32 -8.45 -21.63 14.08
CA TYR A 32 -9.30 -20.49 14.46
C TYR A 32 -9.80 -19.69 13.27
N MET A 33 -9.12 -19.80 12.13
CA MET A 33 -9.37 -18.95 10.97
C MET A 33 -9.31 -19.73 9.67
N GLN A 34 -10.09 -19.28 8.69
CA GLN A 34 -10.08 -19.79 7.32
C GLN A 34 -9.81 -18.67 6.31
N ALA A 35 -9.30 -19.04 5.15
CA ALA A 35 -9.20 -18.10 4.03
C ALA A 35 -10.60 -17.57 3.68
N ASP A 36 -10.68 -16.28 3.36
CA ASP A 36 -11.94 -15.71 2.93
C ASP A 36 -12.34 -16.23 1.53
N GLN A 37 -13.57 -15.96 1.14
CA GLN A 37 -14.16 -16.47 -0.13
C GLN A 37 -13.37 -16.08 -1.39
N TYR A 38 -12.46 -15.11 -1.30
CA TYR A 38 -11.63 -14.63 -2.42
C TYR A 38 -10.29 -15.35 -2.51
N GLY A 39 -9.95 -16.16 -1.51
CA GLY A 39 -8.69 -16.92 -1.47
C GLY A 39 -7.47 -16.01 -1.60
N GLU A 40 -6.56 -16.38 -2.50
CA GLU A 40 -5.42 -15.56 -2.85
C GLU A 40 -5.77 -14.63 -4.03
N SER A 41 -5.42 -13.36 -3.91
CA SER A 41 -5.65 -12.37 -4.94
C SER A 41 -4.47 -11.42 -5.11
N THR A 42 -4.09 -11.15 -6.35
CA THR A 42 -3.11 -10.10 -6.67
C THR A 42 -3.80 -8.74 -6.58
N ILE A 43 -3.24 -7.85 -5.80
CA ILE A 43 -3.75 -6.49 -5.63
C ILE A 43 -2.78 -5.51 -6.26
N LEU A 44 -3.28 -4.68 -7.18
CA LEU A 44 -2.56 -3.55 -7.73
C LEU A 44 -3.10 -2.25 -7.12
N SER A 45 -2.21 -1.33 -6.80
CA SER A 45 -2.55 -0.03 -6.23
C SER A 45 -1.66 1.05 -6.82
N LEU A 46 -2.25 1.91 -7.65
CA LEU A 46 -1.60 3.08 -8.20
C LEU A 46 -1.81 4.26 -7.26
N TYR A 47 -0.78 4.68 -6.57
CA TYR A 47 -0.81 5.84 -5.69
C TYR A 47 -0.64 7.12 -6.48
N LEU A 48 -1.45 8.12 -6.12
CA LEU A 48 -1.36 9.46 -6.68
C LEU A 48 -0.72 10.39 -5.64
N ASP A 49 0.21 11.22 -6.10
CA ASP A 49 0.90 12.20 -5.26
C ASP A 49 1.28 13.44 -6.08
N THR A 50 1.78 14.46 -5.43
CA THR A 50 2.35 15.63 -6.07
C THR A 50 3.70 15.31 -6.71
N ALA A 51 4.19 16.18 -7.60
CA ALA A 51 5.49 16.01 -8.25
C ALA A 51 6.64 15.88 -7.25
N ASP A 52 6.54 16.56 -6.11
CA ASP A 52 7.53 16.56 -5.03
C ASP A 52 7.20 15.56 -3.90
N SER A 53 6.20 14.66 -4.13
CA SER A 53 5.80 13.61 -3.19
C SER A 53 5.31 14.13 -1.84
N LEU A 54 4.55 15.23 -1.84
CA LEU A 54 4.09 15.92 -0.64
C LEU A 54 3.25 15.02 0.28
N LEU A 55 2.29 14.24 -0.28
CA LEU A 55 1.36 13.45 0.54
C LEU A 55 2.10 12.33 1.29
N ILE A 56 3.07 11.67 0.63
CA ILE A 56 3.83 10.62 1.29
C ILE A 56 4.82 11.20 2.29
N ARG A 57 5.51 12.30 1.98
CA ARG A 57 6.41 12.99 2.93
C ARG A 57 5.67 13.33 4.20
N ARG A 58 4.55 14.07 4.09
CA ARG A 58 3.69 14.39 5.23
C ARG A 58 3.22 13.14 5.97
N SER A 59 2.85 12.08 5.25
CA SER A 59 2.40 10.84 5.90
C SER A 59 3.47 10.18 6.77
N LEU A 60 4.75 10.32 6.43
CA LEU A 60 5.88 9.77 7.19
C LEU A 60 6.20 10.56 8.46
N GLU A 61 5.95 11.85 8.47
CA GLU A 61 6.11 12.75 9.63
C GLU A 61 5.10 12.46 10.76
N LYS A 62 4.16 11.52 10.54
CA LYS A 62 3.11 11.13 11.48
C LYS A 62 2.26 12.30 12.00
N PRO A 63 1.80 13.22 11.14
CA PRO A 63 1.03 14.40 11.54
C PRO A 63 -0.33 14.02 12.08
N VAL A 64 -0.98 14.99 12.74
CA VAL A 64 -2.36 14.86 13.21
C VAL A 64 -3.34 14.57 12.06
N TYR A 65 -3.12 15.17 10.89
CA TYR A 65 -3.89 14.95 9.66
C TYR A 65 -3.02 14.47 8.52
N LYS A 66 -3.45 13.38 7.86
CA LYS A 66 -2.83 12.88 6.63
C LYS A 66 -3.84 12.22 5.72
N GLU A 67 -3.56 12.27 4.43
CA GLU A 67 -4.41 11.70 3.40
C GLU A 67 -3.60 11.01 2.30
N LYS A 68 -4.26 10.08 1.61
CA LYS A 68 -3.71 9.35 0.47
C LYS A 68 -4.82 9.09 -0.53
N LEU A 69 -4.50 9.17 -1.80
CA LEU A 69 -5.38 8.79 -2.90
C LEU A 69 -4.72 7.68 -3.71
N ARG A 70 -5.50 6.66 -4.09
CA ARG A 70 -5.02 5.58 -4.94
C ARG A 70 -6.13 5.01 -5.81
N LEU A 71 -5.76 4.52 -6.97
CA LEU A 71 -6.58 3.66 -7.81
C LEU A 71 -6.20 2.21 -7.53
N ARG A 72 -7.18 1.34 -7.27
CA ARG A 72 -6.94 -0.07 -6.90
C ARG A 72 -7.72 -1.02 -7.81
N SER A 73 -7.06 -2.11 -8.21
CA SER A 73 -7.71 -3.29 -8.80
C SER A 73 -7.41 -4.57 -8.01
N TYR A 74 -8.24 -5.55 -8.21
CA TYR A 74 -8.05 -6.93 -7.78
C TYR A 74 -7.83 -7.75 -9.06
N GLY A 75 -6.60 -8.22 -9.25
CA GLY A 75 -6.10 -8.71 -10.53
C GLY A 75 -5.69 -7.58 -11.48
N VAL A 76 -5.17 -7.99 -12.64
CA VAL A 76 -4.79 -7.07 -13.73
C VAL A 76 -6.05 -6.71 -14.50
N PRO A 77 -6.46 -5.43 -14.51
CA PRO A 77 -7.74 -5.05 -15.11
C PRO A 77 -7.61 -4.75 -16.60
N GLY A 78 -8.63 -5.10 -17.37
CA GLY A 78 -8.91 -4.54 -18.69
C GLY A 78 -9.66 -3.20 -18.58
N ASP A 79 -9.91 -2.54 -19.71
CA ASP A 79 -10.56 -1.21 -19.77
C ASP A 79 -11.97 -1.18 -19.17
N GLY A 80 -12.72 -2.26 -19.34
CA GLY A 80 -14.09 -2.40 -18.82
C GLY A 80 -14.18 -2.87 -17.39
N ASP A 81 -13.08 -3.34 -16.79
CA ASP A 81 -13.10 -3.90 -15.45
C ASP A 81 -13.21 -2.83 -14.36
N ASN A 82 -13.93 -3.18 -13.31
CA ASN A 82 -14.14 -2.29 -12.18
C ASN A 82 -12.87 -2.09 -11.36
N VAL A 83 -12.50 -0.83 -11.17
CA VAL A 83 -11.44 -0.38 -10.28
C VAL A 83 -11.98 0.58 -9.24
N PHE A 84 -11.24 0.74 -8.15
CA PHE A 84 -11.66 1.53 -6.99
C PHE A 84 -10.76 2.74 -6.80
N LEU A 85 -11.30 3.93 -6.97
CA LEU A 85 -10.63 5.16 -6.60
C LEU A 85 -10.89 5.43 -5.12
N GLU A 86 -9.85 5.25 -4.29
CA GLU A 86 -9.94 5.23 -2.84
C GLU A 86 -9.22 6.41 -2.20
N VAL A 87 -9.92 7.16 -1.37
CA VAL A 87 -9.34 8.16 -0.47
C VAL A 87 -9.24 7.61 0.95
N LYS A 88 -8.09 7.74 1.56
CA LYS A 88 -7.86 7.41 2.98
C LYS A 88 -7.37 8.67 3.68
N LYS A 89 -8.14 9.13 4.67
CA LYS A 89 -7.77 10.22 5.57
C LYS A 89 -7.57 9.68 6.97
N LYS A 90 -6.60 10.21 7.69
CA LYS A 90 -6.43 9.95 9.11
C LYS A 90 -6.37 11.28 9.85
N VAL A 91 -7.26 11.43 10.84
CA VAL A 91 -7.38 12.64 11.68
C VAL A 91 -7.34 12.20 13.13
N GLN A 92 -6.40 12.70 13.92
CA GLN A 92 -6.27 12.36 15.36
C GLN A 92 -6.36 10.86 15.66
N GLY A 93 -5.73 10.03 14.83
CA GLY A 93 -5.80 8.58 14.99
C GLY A 93 -6.93 7.89 14.23
N VAL A 94 -8.08 8.53 14.04
CA VAL A 94 -9.25 7.98 13.36
C VAL A 94 -9.04 7.91 11.86
N VAL A 95 -9.38 6.76 11.25
CA VAL A 95 -9.21 6.51 9.83
C VAL A 95 -10.55 6.56 9.11
N TYR A 96 -10.64 7.44 8.12
CA TYR A 96 -11.76 7.55 7.18
C TYR A 96 -11.32 6.98 5.84
N LYS A 97 -12.00 5.93 5.37
CA LYS A 97 -11.76 5.32 4.06
C LYS A 97 -13.05 5.39 3.25
N ARG A 98 -12.98 6.01 2.07
CA ARG A 98 -14.10 6.12 1.12
C ARG A 98 -13.62 5.73 -0.25
N ARG A 99 -14.51 5.22 -1.10
CA ARG A 99 -14.17 4.83 -2.46
C ARG A 99 -15.36 4.98 -3.40
N ILE A 100 -15.05 5.19 -4.66
CA ILE A 100 -15.97 5.03 -5.78
C ILE A 100 -15.48 3.89 -6.67
N CYS A 101 -16.41 3.22 -7.33
CA CYS A 101 -16.15 2.16 -8.29
C CYS A 101 -16.41 2.70 -9.69
N LEU A 102 -15.48 2.48 -10.62
CA LEU A 102 -15.57 2.91 -12.02
C LEU A 102 -14.89 1.86 -12.91
N PRO A 103 -15.30 1.71 -14.18
CA PRO A 103 -14.47 1.02 -15.18
C PRO A 103 -13.09 1.68 -15.29
N LEU A 104 -12.04 0.89 -15.55
CA LEU A 104 -10.67 1.39 -15.60
C LEU A 104 -10.50 2.55 -16.59
N ALA A 105 -11.00 2.40 -17.83
CA ALA A 105 -10.89 3.47 -18.83
C ALA A 105 -11.47 4.78 -18.30
N ARG A 106 -12.66 4.71 -17.66
CA ARG A 106 -13.31 5.90 -17.08
C ARG A 106 -12.53 6.46 -15.90
N ALA A 107 -11.95 5.62 -15.05
CA ALA A 107 -11.10 6.06 -13.95
C ALA A 107 -9.85 6.80 -14.46
N MET A 108 -9.21 6.30 -15.51
CA MET A 108 -8.03 6.95 -16.11
C MET A 108 -8.39 8.31 -16.74
N GLU A 109 -9.52 8.41 -17.44
CA GLU A 109 -10.04 9.70 -17.94
C GLU A 109 -10.28 10.69 -16.81
N CYS A 110 -10.91 10.25 -15.73
CA CYS A 110 -11.17 11.08 -14.55
C CYS A 110 -9.87 11.63 -13.94
N LEU A 111 -8.82 10.81 -13.86
CA LEU A 111 -7.51 11.23 -13.37
C LEU A 111 -6.85 12.24 -14.31
N ALA A 112 -6.92 12.02 -15.63
CA ALA A 112 -6.35 12.92 -16.64
C ALA A 112 -7.06 14.29 -16.66
N GLN A 113 -8.38 14.29 -16.48
CA GLN A 113 -9.21 15.50 -16.48
C GLN A 113 -9.33 16.17 -15.10
N GLU A 114 -8.76 15.56 -14.04
CA GLU A 114 -8.91 15.98 -12.63
C GLU A 114 -10.40 16.20 -12.24
N SER A 115 -11.28 15.40 -12.82
CA SER A 115 -12.73 15.54 -12.71
C SER A 115 -13.40 14.19 -12.49
N ILE A 116 -14.36 14.13 -11.59
CA ILE A 116 -15.16 12.94 -11.31
C ILE A 116 -16.62 13.23 -11.71
N PRO A 117 -17.31 12.29 -12.40
CA PRO A 117 -18.71 12.45 -12.77
C PRO A 117 -19.61 12.74 -11.57
N ALA A 118 -20.70 13.45 -11.80
CA ALA A 118 -21.67 13.79 -10.76
C ALA A 118 -22.24 12.55 -10.03
N ALA A 119 -22.35 11.41 -10.72
CA ALA A 119 -22.73 10.11 -10.15
C ALA A 119 -21.80 9.65 -9.03
N GLY A 120 -20.55 10.15 -8.93
CA GLY A 120 -19.64 9.88 -7.82
C GLY A 120 -20.07 10.52 -6.49
N GLY A 121 -21.09 11.35 -6.48
CA GLY A 121 -21.70 11.96 -5.30
C GLY A 121 -20.70 12.78 -4.48
N GLN A 122 -20.87 12.76 -3.15
CA GLN A 122 -19.98 13.48 -2.23
C GLN A 122 -18.53 12.97 -2.29
N ILE A 123 -18.33 11.67 -2.38
CA ILE A 123 -16.99 11.07 -2.43
C ILE A 123 -16.29 11.48 -3.72
N GLY A 124 -17.00 11.48 -4.86
CA GLY A 124 -16.45 11.96 -6.13
C GLY A 124 -16.02 13.43 -6.07
N ARG A 125 -16.83 14.29 -5.46
CA ARG A 125 -16.45 15.70 -5.26
C ARG A 125 -15.21 15.85 -4.39
N GLU A 126 -15.10 15.07 -3.32
CA GLU A 126 -13.93 15.05 -2.44
C GLU A 126 -12.67 14.63 -3.18
N ILE A 127 -12.74 13.58 -3.99
CA ILE A 127 -11.63 13.11 -4.81
C ILE A 127 -11.24 14.15 -5.87
N ALA A 128 -12.20 14.72 -6.59
CA ALA A 128 -11.96 15.77 -7.57
C ALA A 128 -11.31 17.02 -6.95
N TYR A 129 -11.74 17.39 -5.74
CA TYR A 129 -11.10 18.45 -4.98
C TYR A 129 -9.62 18.12 -4.68
N MET A 130 -9.32 16.91 -4.22
CA MET A 130 -7.94 16.50 -3.93
C MET A 130 -7.07 16.52 -5.19
N LEU A 131 -7.58 15.98 -6.31
CA LEU A 131 -6.88 15.98 -7.60
C LEU A 131 -6.44 17.39 -7.99
N ARG A 132 -7.37 18.33 -8.01
CA ARG A 132 -7.11 19.73 -8.38
C ARG A 132 -6.26 20.47 -7.34
N ARG A 133 -6.60 20.32 -6.05
CA ARG A 133 -5.92 21.03 -4.95
C ARG A 133 -4.44 20.74 -4.89
N TYR A 134 -4.07 19.48 -5.09
CA TYR A 134 -2.70 19.02 -5.00
C TYR A 134 -2.06 18.75 -6.36
N ARG A 135 -2.80 18.87 -7.47
CA ARG A 135 -2.34 18.49 -8.80
C ARG A 135 -1.77 17.06 -8.79
N LEU A 136 -2.58 16.14 -8.25
CA LEU A 136 -2.18 14.76 -8.06
C LEU A 136 -2.03 14.06 -9.41
N ARG A 137 -0.97 13.25 -9.52
CA ARG A 137 -0.67 12.40 -10.68
C ARG A 137 -0.21 11.02 -10.21
N PRO A 138 -0.27 10.01 -11.08
CA PRO A 138 0.34 8.72 -10.82
C PRO A 138 1.79 8.87 -10.35
N ALA A 139 2.14 8.24 -9.23
CA ALA A 139 3.46 8.37 -8.62
C ALA A 139 4.16 7.03 -8.39
N VAL A 140 3.42 6.02 -7.90
CA VAL A 140 3.96 4.69 -7.62
C VAL A 140 2.86 3.65 -7.83
N LEU A 141 3.18 2.59 -8.56
CA LEU A 141 2.38 1.39 -8.60
C LEU A 141 2.95 0.38 -7.60
N LEU A 142 2.08 -0.16 -6.76
CA LEU A 142 2.36 -1.24 -5.82
C LEU A 142 1.54 -2.45 -6.20
N ALA A 143 2.18 -3.61 -6.31
CA ALA A 143 1.54 -4.90 -6.51
C ALA A 143 1.95 -5.86 -5.40
N TYR A 144 1.04 -6.72 -4.95
CA TYR A 144 1.32 -7.76 -3.96
C TYR A 144 0.23 -8.83 -4.01
N ASP A 145 0.59 -10.03 -3.63
CA ASP A 145 -0.34 -11.14 -3.53
C ASP A 145 -0.81 -11.26 -2.09
N ARG A 146 -2.13 -11.29 -1.89
CA ARG A 146 -2.79 -11.26 -0.59
C ARG A 146 -3.64 -12.48 -0.36
N THR A 147 -3.46 -13.10 0.79
CA THR A 147 -4.45 -14.01 1.39
C THR A 147 -5.08 -13.31 2.58
N ALA A 148 -6.40 -13.34 2.68
CA ALA A 148 -7.13 -12.80 3.81
C ALA A 148 -7.83 -13.93 4.55
N TYR A 149 -7.76 -13.88 5.88
CA TYR A 149 -8.35 -14.85 6.79
C TYR A 149 -9.42 -14.20 7.63
N THR A 150 -10.51 -14.94 7.85
CA THR A 150 -11.63 -14.59 8.72
C THR A 150 -11.82 -15.67 9.77
N GLU A 151 -12.44 -15.35 10.89
CA GLU A 151 -12.76 -16.31 11.95
C GLU A 151 -13.61 -17.46 11.40
N LEU A 152 -13.34 -18.70 11.87
CA LEU A 152 -14.19 -19.86 11.60
C LEU A 152 -15.57 -19.64 12.21
N ASP A 153 -15.60 -19.20 13.47
CA ASP A 153 -16.81 -18.82 14.20
C ASP A 153 -16.84 -17.30 14.36
N PRO A 154 -17.77 -16.59 13.67
CA PRO A 154 -17.86 -15.15 13.77
C PRO A 154 -18.03 -14.68 15.22
N SER A 155 -17.15 -13.78 15.66
CA SER A 155 -17.14 -13.21 17.00
C SER A 155 -17.38 -11.70 16.98
N PRO A 156 -17.72 -11.08 18.13
CA PRO A 156 -17.79 -9.64 18.26
C PRO A 156 -16.46 -8.94 17.93
N ASN A 157 -15.33 -9.64 18.02
CA ASN A 157 -14.01 -9.13 17.68
C ASN A 157 -13.84 -8.83 16.20
N GLN A 158 -14.61 -9.50 15.33
CA GLN A 158 -14.49 -9.36 13.87
C GLN A 158 -13.02 -9.42 13.41
N LEU A 159 -12.29 -10.42 13.93
CA LEU A 159 -10.88 -10.58 13.66
C LEU A 159 -10.68 -10.86 12.16
N ARG A 160 -9.82 -10.10 11.56
CA ARG A 160 -9.37 -10.31 10.17
C ARG A 160 -7.85 -10.21 10.10
N ILE A 161 -7.23 -11.22 9.53
CA ILE A 161 -5.80 -11.23 9.26
C ILE A 161 -5.60 -11.20 7.75
N THR A 162 -4.72 -10.33 7.27
CA THR A 162 -4.29 -10.34 5.87
C THR A 162 -2.79 -10.57 5.82
N ILE A 163 -2.34 -11.43 4.91
CA ILE A 163 -0.93 -11.73 4.69
C ILE A 163 -0.59 -11.35 3.25
N ASP A 164 0.31 -10.39 3.10
CA ASP A 164 0.79 -9.90 1.82
C ASP A 164 2.17 -10.49 1.56
N ARG A 165 2.37 -11.09 0.39
CA ARG A 165 3.64 -11.61 -0.10
C ARG A 165 4.03 -10.94 -1.43
N ASP A 166 5.25 -11.10 -1.84
CA ASP A 166 5.77 -10.63 -3.13
C ASP A 166 5.39 -9.16 -3.41
N ILE A 167 5.66 -8.31 -2.42
CA ILE A 167 5.35 -6.88 -2.51
C ILE A 167 6.35 -6.24 -3.46
N ARG A 168 5.84 -5.75 -4.59
CA ARG A 168 6.61 -5.16 -5.69
C ARG A 168 6.18 -3.73 -5.93
N SER A 169 7.09 -2.91 -6.47
CA SER A 169 6.78 -1.52 -6.83
C SER A 169 7.47 -1.10 -8.12
N ARG A 170 6.83 -0.16 -8.83
CA ARG A 170 7.46 0.55 -9.95
C ARG A 170 7.05 2.01 -9.97
N GLN A 171 7.90 2.85 -10.56
CA GLN A 171 7.70 4.30 -10.66
C GLN A 171 7.63 4.78 -12.12
N THR A 172 7.81 3.87 -13.06
CA THR A 172 7.60 4.02 -14.50
C THR A 172 6.47 3.10 -14.94
N ASP A 173 5.94 3.31 -16.14
CA ASP A 173 4.87 2.48 -16.71
C ASP A 173 3.70 2.31 -15.72
N LEU A 174 3.22 3.44 -15.25
CA LEU A 174 2.23 3.55 -14.17
C LEU A 174 0.81 3.27 -14.66
N ASP A 175 0.63 2.17 -15.36
CA ASP A 175 -0.65 1.66 -15.84
C ASP A 175 -0.95 0.30 -15.19
N LEU A 176 -2.19 0.12 -14.68
CA LEU A 176 -2.61 -1.11 -14.04
C LEU A 176 -2.69 -2.28 -15.03
N ARG A 177 -2.95 -2.01 -16.31
CA ARG A 177 -3.02 -3.00 -17.40
C ARG A 177 -1.70 -3.71 -17.65
N LEU A 178 -0.59 -3.07 -17.32
CA LEU A 178 0.75 -3.63 -17.48
C LEU A 178 1.13 -4.64 -16.37
N GLY A 179 0.17 -5.00 -15.54
CA GLY A 179 0.31 -6.07 -14.55
C GLY A 179 1.15 -5.71 -13.33
N ALA A 180 1.60 -6.77 -12.65
CA ALA A 180 2.17 -6.71 -11.31
C ALA A 180 3.71 -6.63 -11.28
N ALA A 181 4.37 -6.42 -12.41
CA ALA A 181 5.83 -6.32 -12.49
C ALA A 181 6.37 -5.13 -11.67
N GLY A 182 7.57 -5.27 -11.13
CA GLY A 182 8.24 -4.23 -10.35
C GLY A 182 9.37 -4.78 -9.49
N GLU A 183 10.07 -3.87 -8.81
CA GLU A 183 11.15 -4.21 -7.88
C GLU A 183 10.56 -4.69 -6.54
N SER A 184 11.16 -5.73 -5.96
CA SER A 184 10.75 -6.29 -4.68
C SER A 184 11.04 -5.30 -3.53
N LEU A 185 10.06 -5.11 -2.64
CA LEU A 185 10.20 -4.26 -1.45
C LEU A 185 10.68 -5.02 -0.22
N LEU A 186 10.61 -6.34 -0.23
CA LEU A 186 11.00 -7.19 0.87
C LEU A 186 12.01 -8.24 0.39
N ALA A 187 12.82 -8.72 1.31
CA ALA A 187 13.67 -9.87 1.04
C ALA A 187 12.83 -11.11 0.67
N PRO A 188 13.39 -12.07 -0.10
CA PRO A 188 12.69 -13.28 -0.49
C PRO A 188 12.08 -14.01 0.71
N GLY A 189 10.84 -14.47 0.57
CA GLY A 189 10.11 -15.19 1.60
C GLY A 189 9.51 -14.35 2.73
N MET A 190 9.89 -13.09 2.89
CA MET A 190 9.28 -12.20 3.87
C MET A 190 7.83 -11.88 3.53
N ARG A 191 6.99 -11.75 4.56
CA ARG A 191 5.57 -11.42 4.42
C ARG A 191 5.18 -10.25 5.32
N LEU A 192 4.20 -9.47 4.87
CA LEU A 192 3.60 -8.42 5.69
C LEU A 192 2.22 -8.88 6.16
N MET A 193 2.09 -9.13 7.44
CA MET A 193 0.81 -9.44 8.07
C MET A 193 0.18 -8.17 8.63
N GLU A 194 -1.15 -8.07 8.50
CA GLU A 194 -1.96 -7.03 9.12
C GLU A 194 -3.12 -7.67 9.87
N ILE A 195 -3.19 -7.43 11.17
CA ILE A 195 -4.29 -7.87 12.05
C ILE A 195 -5.23 -6.70 12.24
N LYS A 196 -6.52 -6.95 12.04
CA LYS A 196 -7.62 -6.02 12.32
C LYS A 196 -8.63 -6.66 13.23
N THR A 197 -8.99 -5.96 14.29
CA THR A 197 -10.02 -6.40 15.22
C THR A 197 -10.83 -5.20 15.72
N ALA A 198 -12.10 -5.42 16.05
CA ALA A 198 -12.95 -4.41 16.67
C ALA A 198 -12.58 -4.14 18.13
N HIS A 199 -11.97 -5.11 18.79
CA HIS A 199 -11.60 -5.06 20.20
C HIS A 199 -10.15 -5.53 20.41
N ALA A 200 -9.88 -6.26 21.49
CA ALA A 200 -8.57 -6.82 21.78
C ALA A 200 -8.19 -7.96 20.82
N ILE A 201 -6.90 -8.15 20.62
CA ILE A 201 -6.38 -9.33 19.90
C ILE A 201 -6.65 -10.56 20.77
N PRO A 202 -7.24 -11.65 20.26
CA PRO A 202 -7.54 -12.85 21.02
C PRO A 202 -6.29 -13.49 21.65
N LEU A 203 -6.46 -14.12 22.82
CA LEU A 203 -5.33 -14.69 23.58
C LEU A 203 -4.57 -15.76 22.80
N TRP A 204 -5.28 -16.62 22.03
CA TRP A 204 -4.62 -17.63 21.20
C TRP A 204 -3.66 -16.99 20.19
N LEU A 205 -4.06 -15.85 19.59
CA LEU A 205 -3.23 -15.14 18.63
C LEU A 205 -2.07 -14.42 19.34
N CYS A 206 -2.28 -13.85 20.51
CA CYS A 206 -1.20 -13.29 21.32
C CYS A 206 -0.16 -14.36 21.66
N ALA A 207 -0.59 -15.56 22.08
CA ALA A 207 0.29 -16.69 22.37
C ALA A 207 1.06 -17.14 21.12
N ALA A 208 0.39 -17.28 19.96
CA ALA A 208 1.03 -17.63 18.71
C ALA A 208 2.08 -16.61 18.25
N LEU A 209 1.77 -15.30 18.42
CA LEU A 209 2.71 -14.23 18.11
C LEU A 209 3.94 -14.27 19.02
N ASP A 210 3.74 -14.50 20.32
CA ASP A 210 4.83 -14.52 21.29
C ASP A 210 5.73 -15.75 21.13
N GLN A 211 5.16 -16.95 20.97
CA GLN A 211 5.90 -18.20 20.72
C GLN A 211 6.77 -18.14 19.46
N ASN A 212 6.36 -17.39 18.45
CA ASN A 212 7.12 -17.22 17.21
C ASN A 212 7.92 -15.91 17.18
N GLU A 213 8.05 -15.20 18.32
CA GLU A 213 8.77 -13.93 18.43
C GLU A 213 8.32 -12.86 17.41
N ILE A 214 7.06 -12.86 17.03
CA ILE A 214 6.48 -11.94 16.06
C ILE A 214 6.14 -10.63 16.76
N ARG A 215 6.86 -9.56 16.43
CA ARG A 215 6.69 -8.24 17.07
C ARG A 215 6.02 -7.24 16.13
N PRO A 216 5.17 -6.33 16.66
CA PRO A 216 4.52 -5.32 15.84
C PRO A 216 5.51 -4.35 15.22
N THR A 217 5.23 -3.92 13.99
CA THR A 217 6.07 -2.97 13.25
C THR A 217 5.24 -1.86 12.63
N SER A 218 5.92 -0.75 12.33
CA SER A 218 5.35 0.30 11.49
C SER A 218 5.78 0.08 10.04
N PHE A 219 4.85 -0.27 9.17
CA PHE A 219 5.13 -0.53 7.76
C PHE A 219 4.13 0.20 6.86
N SER A 220 4.65 1.06 5.98
CA SER A 220 3.90 1.69 4.91
C SER A 220 4.53 1.28 3.58
N LYS A 221 3.80 0.50 2.75
CA LYS A 221 4.30 0.07 1.43
C LYS A 221 4.81 1.26 0.61
N TYR A 222 3.98 2.29 0.45
CA TYR A 222 4.38 3.50 -0.29
C TYR A 222 5.51 4.27 0.43
N GLY A 223 5.50 4.33 1.77
CA GLY A 223 6.59 4.95 2.54
C GLY A 223 7.93 4.28 2.27
N ARG A 224 7.97 2.95 2.23
CA ARG A 224 9.20 2.19 1.93
C ARG A 224 9.74 2.47 0.53
N VAL A 225 8.86 2.59 -0.48
CA VAL A 225 9.29 2.98 -1.84
C VAL A 225 9.92 4.37 -1.82
N TYR A 226 9.26 5.32 -1.17
CA TYR A 226 9.76 6.68 -1.06
C TYR A 226 11.11 6.75 -0.33
N GLU A 227 11.26 6.09 0.81
CA GLU A 227 12.50 6.02 1.58
C GLU A 227 13.64 5.39 0.79
N ALA A 228 13.36 4.29 0.05
CA ALA A 228 14.36 3.63 -0.80
C ALA A 228 14.84 4.56 -1.92
N ARG A 229 13.93 5.28 -2.57
CA ARG A 229 14.26 6.29 -3.59
C ARG A 229 15.14 7.41 -3.05
N MET A 230 14.82 7.93 -1.85
CA MET A 230 15.60 9.00 -1.23
C MET A 230 17.03 8.54 -0.93
N ARG A 231 17.20 7.32 -0.40
CA ARG A 231 18.53 6.75 -0.14
C ARG A 231 19.33 6.55 -1.44
N ALA A 232 18.70 6.04 -2.49
CA ALA A 232 19.36 5.88 -3.79
C ALA A 232 19.79 7.22 -4.40
N GLY A 233 18.96 8.26 -4.29
CA GLY A 233 19.29 9.62 -4.72
C GLY A 233 20.47 10.21 -3.96
N GLN A 234 20.52 10.05 -2.64
CA GLN A 234 21.63 10.49 -1.79
C GLN A 234 22.92 9.74 -2.14
N ALA A 235 22.86 8.42 -2.30
CA ALA A 235 24.02 7.61 -2.68
C ALA A 235 24.59 8.01 -4.05
N ARG A 236 23.71 8.39 -5.00
CA ARG A 236 24.14 8.88 -6.32
C ARG A 236 24.80 10.27 -6.23
N ALA A 237 24.31 11.15 -5.39
CA ALA A 237 24.87 12.48 -5.19
C ALA A 237 26.23 12.45 -4.48
N MET A 238 26.51 11.43 -3.67
CA MET A 238 27.76 11.26 -2.93
C MET A 238 28.87 10.53 -3.72
N ARG A 239 28.58 10.01 -4.92
CA ARG A 239 29.61 9.40 -5.77
C ARG A 239 30.48 10.52 -6.36
N PRO A 240 31.82 10.53 -6.09
CA PRO A 240 32.70 11.51 -6.72
C PRO A 240 32.63 11.38 -8.24
N ALA A 241 32.64 12.53 -8.94
CA ALA A 241 32.72 12.55 -10.38
C ALA A 241 33.96 11.75 -10.82
N ALA A 242 33.78 10.78 -11.70
CA ALA A 242 34.90 10.01 -12.23
C ALA A 242 35.89 11.02 -12.86
N VAL A 243 37.08 11.10 -12.30
CA VAL A 243 38.17 11.89 -12.88
C VAL A 243 38.47 11.27 -14.22
N LYS A 244 38.14 11.99 -15.30
CA LYS A 244 38.61 11.63 -16.65
C LYS A 244 40.12 11.75 -16.61
N GLY A 245 40.81 10.63 -16.54
CA GLY A 245 42.26 10.56 -16.71
C GLY A 245 42.61 11.05 -18.11
N GLY A 246 43.08 12.28 -18.18
CA GLY A 246 43.72 12.79 -19.40
C GLY A 246 45.02 12.02 -19.59
N VAL A 247 45.09 11.21 -20.65
CA VAL A 247 46.35 10.66 -21.15
C VAL A 247 47.10 11.83 -21.72
N CYS A 248 48.18 12.21 -21.04
CA CYS A 248 49.16 13.18 -21.58
C CYS A 248 50.07 12.39 -22.53
N ASP A 249 49.82 12.44 -23.82
CA ASP A 249 50.77 11.99 -24.82
C ASP A 249 51.96 12.98 -24.85
N ALA A 250 53.04 12.61 -24.17
CA ALA A 250 54.33 13.25 -24.29
C ALA A 250 54.99 12.77 -25.58
N VAL A 251 54.88 13.57 -26.64
CA VAL A 251 55.68 13.42 -27.86
C VAL A 251 57.10 13.87 -27.52
N CYS A 252 58.04 12.95 -27.36
CA CYS A 252 59.49 13.25 -27.45
C CYS A 252 59.91 13.29 -28.91
N HIS A 253 60.29 14.48 -29.38
CA HIS A 253 61.13 14.65 -30.58
C HIS A 253 62.58 14.77 -30.14
N VAL A 254 63.41 13.88 -30.64
CA VAL A 254 64.81 14.10 -31.00
C VAL A 254 65.05 13.59 -32.39
#